data_f8b506c9aba6582c03660f7f772766b9
#
_entry.id   f8b506c9aba6582c03660f7f772766b9
#
_cell.length_a   1.000
_cell.length_b   1.000
_cell.length_c   1.000
_cell.angle_alpha   90.00
_cell.angle_beta   90.00
_cell.angle_gamma   90.00
#
_symmetry.space_group_name_H-M   'P 1'
#
loop_
_entity.id
_entity.type
_entity.pdbx_description
1 polymer ?
#
loop_
_entity_poly.entity_id
_entity_poly.type
_entity_poly.pdbx_seq_one_letter_code
_entity_poly.pdbx_strand_id
1 'polypeptide(L)'
;MTNTFKYILVATIAILSLVLIADRFLSSPKATSHAAVPLPEEVVTGPLAGKQLRFDGYYRHTIGDLIYLIRFFPEGRVVSVNGTKDVEKDLPKYLVRGTRGNPGLGLYNVPVSVDGDTIVFVTRPEKGEIEYRGTATSSSMVRFVRHSHITGTKQLMEYIFYPDPTASQ
;
A
#
# COMPACT_ATOMS: atom_id res chain seq x y z
N MET A 1 37.40 -39.31 51.43
CA MET A 1 36.36 -38.29 51.31
C MET A 1 35.28 -38.81 50.39
N THR A 2 34.14 -39.10 50.98
CA THR A 2 33.07 -39.88 50.37
C THR A 2 32.36 -39.07 49.31
N ASN A 3 31.91 -39.68 48.24
CA ASN A 3 31.23 -39.06 47.09
C ASN A 3 30.00 -38.21 47.52
N THR A 4 29.43 -38.46 48.66
CA THR A 4 28.30 -37.77 49.27
C THR A 4 28.57 -36.25 49.44
N PHE A 5 29.82 -35.88 49.82
CA PHE A 5 30.19 -34.48 50.04
C PHE A 5 30.25 -33.66 48.72
N LYS A 6 30.61 -34.32 47.62
CA LYS A 6 30.61 -33.68 46.29
C LYS A 6 29.20 -33.34 45.76
N TYR A 7 28.23 -34.24 46.08
CA TYR A 7 26.85 -34.00 45.62
C TYR A 7 26.15 -32.91 46.42
N ILE A 8 26.44 -32.77 47.71
CA ILE A 8 25.91 -31.69 48.54
C ILE A 8 26.43 -30.33 48.10
N LEU A 9 27.71 -30.24 47.72
CA LEU A 9 28.30 -28.97 47.25
C LEU A 9 27.72 -28.55 45.88
N VAL A 10 27.48 -29.49 44.96
CA VAL A 10 26.90 -29.20 43.65
C VAL A 10 25.44 -28.81 43.80
N ALA A 11 24.68 -29.45 44.69
CA ALA A 11 23.27 -29.11 44.90
C ALA A 11 23.09 -27.71 45.52
N THR A 12 23.96 -27.30 46.45
CA THR A 12 23.89 -25.96 47.03
C THR A 12 24.22 -24.85 46.02
N ILE A 13 25.17 -25.05 45.12
CA ILE A 13 25.50 -24.08 44.07
C ILE A 13 24.34 -23.96 43.07
N ALA A 14 23.71 -25.08 42.72
CA ALA A 14 22.56 -25.06 41.79
C ALA A 14 21.35 -24.31 42.36
N ILE A 15 21.04 -24.47 43.64
CA ILE A 15 19.94 -23.80 44.32
C ILE A 15 20.24 -22.27 44.43
N LEU A 16 21.47 -21.90 44.76
CA LEU A 16 21.87 -20.49 44.87
C LEU A 16 21.80 -19.79 43.50
N SER A 17 22.16 -20.47 42.44
CA SER A 17 22.04 -19.94 41.07
C SER A 17 20.59 -19.76 40.64
N LEU A 18 19.69 -20.64 41.06
CA LEU A 18 18.27 -20.53 40.71
C LEU A 18 17.58 -19.35 41.42
N VAL A 19 17.94 -19.08 42.68
CA VAL A 19 17.41 -17.92 43.43
C VAL A 19 17.87 -16.59 42.82
N LEU A 20 19.13 -16.48 42.38
CA LEU A 20 19.66 -15.29 41.74
C LEU A 20 19.02 -15.00 40.37
N ILE A 21 18.58 -16.04 39.65
CA ILE A 21 17.87 -15.92 38.40
C ILE A 21 16.41 -15.45 38.64
N ALA A 22 15.76 -15.97 39.67
CA ALA A 22 14.39 -15.59 40.02
C ALA A 22 14.28 -14.11 40.42
N ASP A 23 15.25 -13.57 41.19
CA ASP A 23 15.26 -12.15 41.56
C ASP A 23 15.45 -11.22 40.35
N ARG A 24 16.15 -11.64 39.30
CA ARG A 24 16.28 -10.87 38.08
C ARG A 24 15.01 -10.86 37.22
N PHE A 25 14.18 -11.89 37.32
CA PHE A 25 12.91 -11.92 36.58
C PHE A 25 11.77 -11.18 37.29
N LEU A 26 11.85 -11.04 38.62
CA LEU A 26 10.85 -10.30 39.40
C LEU A 26 11.09 -8.78 39.45
N SER A 27 12.30 -8.33 39.08
CA SER A 27 12.64 -6.93 38.93
C SER A 27 12.48 -6.47 37.47
N SER A 28 11.36 -6.79 36.83
CA SER A 28 11.00 -6.14 35.58
C SER A 28 10.92 -4.64 35.82
N PRO A 29 11.71 -3.80 35.14
CA PRO A 29 11.51 -2.36 35.20
C PRO A 29 10.08 -2.13 34.73
N LYS A 30 9.29 -1.47 35.58
CA LYS A 30 7.95 -0.96 35.26
C LYS A 30 8.10 -0.25 33.93
N ALA A 31 7.64 -0.88 32.84
CA ALA A 31 7.65 -0.27 31.52
C ALA A 31 6.86 1.00 31.68
N THR A 32 7.58 2.11 31.73
CA THR A 32 6.99 3.43 31.55
C THR A 32 6.39 3.36 30.16
N SER A 33 5.07 3.17 30.10
CA SER A 33 4.32 3.32 28.88
C SER A 33 4.62 4.72 28.39
N HIS A 34 5.64 4.86 27.54
CA HIS A 34 5.70 6.01 26.66
C HIS A 34 4.45 5.86 25.81
N ALA A 35 3.42 6.62 26.19
CA ALA A 35 2.32 6.87 25.28
C ALA A 35 2.99 7.25 23.97
N ALA A 36 2.83 6.38 22.97
CA ALA A 36 3.33 6.66 21.62
C ALA A 36 2.74 8.03 21.27
N VAL A 37 3.61 9.03 21.17
CA VAL A 37 3.21 10.33 20.63
C VAL A 37 2.64 10.00 19.27
N PRO A 38 1.36 10.28 18.99
CA PRO A 38 0.80 10.03 17.67
C PRO A 38 1.72 10.73 16.68
N LEU A 39 2.28 9.98 15.74
CA LEU A 39 3.00 10.57 14.61
C LEU A 39 2.06 11.62 14.03
N PRO A 40 2.53 12.83 13.70
CA PRO A 40 1.71 13.82 13.04
C PRO A 40 1.03 13.16 11.85
N GLU A 41 -0.31 13.18 11.86
CA GLU A 41 -1.09 12.69 10.73
C GLU A 41 -0.65 13.50 9.52
N GLU A 42 -0.03 12.85 8.54
CA GLU A 42 0.47 13.53 7.34
C GLU A 42 -0.72 14.21 6.67
N VAL A 43 -0.77 15.54 6.75
CA VAL A 43 -1.86 16.30 6.17
C VAL A 43 -1.78 16.14 4.65
N VAL A 44 -2.66 15.29 4.13
CA VAL A 44 -2.79 15.05 2.69
C VAL A 44 -3.29 16.34 2.05
N THR A 45 -2.45 16.98 1.23
CA THR A 45 -2.79 18.21 0.50
C THR A 45 -2.81 17.96 -1.00
N GLY A 46 -3.68 18.68 -1.71
CA GLY A 46 -3.78 18.61 -3.18
C GLY A 46 -5.20 18.42 -3.69
N PRO A 47 -5.41 18.41 -5.02
CA PRO A 47 -6.75 18.35 -5.64
C PRO A 47 -7.55 17.09 -5.28
N LEU A 48 -6.86 15.99 -4.92
CA LEU A 48 -7.48 14.75 -4.53
C LEU A 48 -7.66 14.61 -3.01
N ALA A 49 -7.11 15.54 -2.21
CA ALA A 49 -7.33 15.58 -0.76
C ALA A 49 -8.83 15.74 -0.45
N GLY A 50 -9.31 15.03 0.55
CA GLY A 50 -10.74 15.04 0.93
C GLY A 50 -11.67 14.21 0.01
N LYS A 51 -11.16 13.64 -1.08
CA LYS A 51 -11.87 12.60 -1.82
C LYS A 51 -11.77 11.28 -1.06
N GLN A 52 -12.77 10.41 -1.24
CA GLN A 52 -12.77 9.07 -0.64
C GLN A 52 -11.73 8.15 -1.31
N LEU A 53 -10.48 8.62 -1.39
CA LEU A 53 -9.37 7.88 -1.99
C LEU A 53 -8.34 7.50 -0.93
N ARG A 54 -7.75 6.34 -1.09
CA ARG A 54 -6.57 5.91 -0.35
C ARG A 54 -5.32 6.09 -1.21
N PHE A 55 -4.23 6.52 -0.57
CA PHE A 55 -2.95 6.80 -1.22
C PHE A 55 -1.84 5.82 -0.79
N ASP A 56 -2.14 4.99 0.20
CA ASP A 56 -1.26 3.97 0.78
C ASP A 56 -1.28 2.63 0.02
N GLY A 57 -1.66 2.67 -1.26
CA GLY A 57 -1.73 1.48 -2.10
C GLY A 57 -2.16 1.80 -3.52
N TYR A 58 -2.77 0.84 -4.17
CA TYR A 58 -3.26 0.95 -5.53
C TYR A 58 -4.65 0.32 -5.68
N TYR A 59 -5.33 0.66 -6.74
CA TYR A 59 -6.62 0.09 -7.12
C TYR A 59 -6.44 -0.84 -8.30
N ARG A 60 -7.12 -1.99 -8.28
CA ARG A 60 -7.01 -3.06 -9.27
C ARG A 60 -8.35 -3.37 -9.90
N HIS A 61 -8.35 -3.54 -11.22
CA HIS A 61 -9.46 -4.07 -12.01
C HIS A 61 -8.96 -5.21 -12.88
N THR A 62 -9.82 -6.21 -13.16
CA THR A 62 -9.46 -7.38 -13.99
C THR A 62 -10.52 -7.63 -15.03
N ILE A 63 -10.10 -7.87 -16.26
CA ILE A 63 -10.96 -8.27 -17.37
C ILE A 63 -10.31 -9.47 -18.07
N GLY A 64 -10.87 -10.66 -17.88
CA GLY A 64 -10.25 -11.89 -18.39
C GLY A 64 -8.84 -12.08 -17.84
N ASP A 65 -7.84 -12.06 -18.69
CA ASP A 65 -6.42 -12.15 -18.31
C ASP A 65 -5.71 -10.81 -18.18
N LEU A 66 -6.41 -9.72 -18.47
CA LEU A 66 -5.85 -8.38 -18.34
C LEU A 66 -6.05 -7.83 -16.94
N ILE A 67 -4.97 -7.29 -16.36
CA ILE A 67 -4.92 -6.61 -15.09
C ILE A 67 -4.70 -5.12 -15.37
N TYR A 68 -5.48 -4.28 -14.72
CA TYR A 68 -5.35 -2.83 -14.75
C TYR A 68 -5.09 -2.36 -13.33
N LEU A 69 -3.97 -1.69 -13.10
CA LEU A 69 -3.64 -1.09 -11.81
C LEU A 69 -3.57 0.42 -11.97
N ILE A 70 -4.11 1.13 -10.98
CA ILE A 70 -4.01 2.58 -10.87
C ILE A 70 -3.64 2.98 -9.44
N ARG A 71 -2.76 3.96 -9.31
CA ARG A 71 -2.43 4.59 -8.03
C ARG A 71 -2.58 6.08 -8.14
N PHE A 72 -3.36 6.66 -7.23
CA PHE A 72 -3.54 8.09 -7.12
C PHE A 72 -2.49 8.68 -6.17
N PHE A 73 -2.13 9.93 -6.46
CA PHE A 73 -1.27 10.75 -5.62
C PHE A 73 -2.00 12.04 -5.27
N PRO A 74 -1.95 12.48 -3.99
CA PRO A 74 -2.73 13.63 -3.50
C PRO A 74 -2.58 14.89 -4.34
N GLU A 75 -1.40 15.12 -4.89
CA GLU A 75 -1.05 16.27 -5.73
C GLU A 75 -1.79 16.32 -7.09
N GLY A 76 -2.74 15.40 -7.33
CA GLY A 76 -3.54 15.39 -8.56
C GLY A 76 -2.87 14.63 -9.71
N ARG A 77 -2.20 13.56 -9.41
CA ARG A 77 -1.64 12.66 -10.43
C ARG A 77 -2.16 11.23 -10.26
N VAL A 78 -2.18 10.51 -11.36
CA VAL A 78 -2.43 9.08 -11.39
C VAL A 78 -1.35 8.38 -12.20
N VAL A 79 -0.82 7.30 -11.64
CA VAL A 79 -0.01 6.33 -12.40
C VAL A 79 -0.89 5.12 -12.67
N SER A 80 -0.95 4.71 -13.94
CA SER A 80 -1.66 3.51 -14.35
C SER A 80 -0.76 2.60 -15.17
N VAL A 81 -0.93 1.30 -14.98
CA VAL A 81 -0.26 0.25 -15.75
C VAL A 81 -1.25 -0.88 -16.02
N ASN A 82 -1.12 -1.50 -17.17
CA ASN A 82 -1.84 -2.72 -17.49
C ASN A 82 -0.88 -3.81 -17.98
N GLY A 83 -1.26 -5.04 -17.73
CA GLY A 83 -0.51 -6.23 -18.17
C GLY A 83 -1.38 -7.47 -18.06
N THR A 84 -0.79 -8.62 -18.32
CA THR A 84 -1.43 -9.92 -18.20
C THR A 84 -1.15 -10.52 -16.81
N LYS A 85 -1.91 -11.55 -16.43
CA LYS A 85 -1.80 -12.20 -15.10
C LYS A 85 -0.42 -12.79 -14.82
N ASP A 86 0.31 -13.22 -15.83
CA ASP A 86 1.66 -13.76 -15.70
C ASP A 86 2.68 -12.75 -15.17
N VAL A 87 2.48 -11.46 -15.48
CA VAL A 87 3.33 -10.36 -15.00
C VAL A 87 2.72 -9.57 -13.84
N GLU A 88 1.57 -9.97 -13.31
CA GLU A 88 0.82 -9.24 -12.28
C GLU A 88 1.67 -8.83 -11.07
N LYS A 89 2.53 -9.74 -10.59
CA LYS A 89 3.38 -9.50 -9.41
C LYS A 89 4.40 -8.37 -9.61
N ASP A 90 4.73 -8.09 -10.87
CA ASP A 90 5.70 -7.06 -11.23
C ASP A 90 5.08 -5.69 -11.50
N LEU A 91 3.76 -5.63 -11.76
CA LEU A 91 3.09 -4.39 -12.12
C LEU A 91 3.14 -3.32 -11.01
N PRO A 92 2.97 -3.65 -9.70
CA PRO A 92 2.95 -2.64 -8.66
C PRO A 92 4.25 -1.82 -8.55
N LYS A 93 5.40 -2.38 -8.92
CA LYS A 93 6.70 -1.66 -8.89
C LYS A 93 6.75 -0.41 -9.77
N TYR A 94 5.86 -0.33 -10.76
CA TYR A 94 5.75 0.84 -11.64
C TYR A 94 4.84 1.94 -11.08
N LEU A 95 4.08 1.67 -10.02
CA LEU A 95 3.11 2.59 -9.45
C LEU A 95 3.75 3.54 -8.42
N VAL A 96 4.85 4.15 -8.79
CA VAL A 96 5.55 5.13 -7.95
C VAL A 96 5.47 6.53 -8.55
N ARG A 97 5.54 7.56 -7.69
CA ARG A 97 5.35 8.98 -8.05
C ARG A 97 6.28 9.44 -9.18
N GLY A 98 7.52 8.97 -9.16
CA GLY A 98 8.57 9.31 -10.14
C GLY A 98 8.52 8.51 -11.44
N THR A 99 7.56 7.61 -11.62
CA THR A 99 7.46 6.77 -12.82
C THR A 99 7.31 7.62 -14.08
N ARG A 100 8.15 7.37 -15.05
CA ARG A 100 8.00 7.92 -16.40
C ARG A 100 6.99 7.08 -17.17
N GLY A 101 6.04 7.75 -17.87
CA GLY A 101 5.12 7.05 -18.75
C GLY A 101 5.84 6.34 -19.90
N ASN A 102 5.32 5.19 -20.30
CA ASN A 102 5.73 4.46 -21.49
C ASN A 102 4.48 3.88 -22.17
N PRO A 103 3.87 4.60 -23.11
CA PRO A 103 2.62 4.18 -23.79
C PRO A 103 2.74 2.80 -24.46
N GLY A 104 3.92 2.45 -25.00
CA GLY A 104 4.16 1.15 -25.61
C GLY A 104 4.08 -0.03 -24.64
N LEU A 105 4.26 0.22 -23.35
CA LEU A 105 4.10 -0.76 -22.26
C LEU A 105 2.78 -0.58 -21.50
N GLY A 106 1.85 0.25 -21.98
CA GLY A 106 0.61 0.55 -21.26
C GLY A 106 0.82 1.24 -19.90
N LEU A 107 1.93 1.96 -19.74
CA LEU A 107 2.29 2.65 -18.52
C LEU A 107 2.13 4.17 -18.69
N TYR A 108 1.34 4.77 -17.82
CA TYR A 108 1.01 6.20 -17.89
C TYR A 108 1.20 6.87 -16.54
N ASN A 109 1.67 8.12 -16.53
CA ASN A 109 1.72 9.00 -15.38
C ASN A 109 1.15 10.35 -15.82
N VAL A 110 -0.11 10.60 -15.50
CA VAL A 110 -0.88 11.71 -16.07
C VAL A 110 -1.55 12.56 -14.97
N PRO A 111 -1.84 13.84 -15.25
CA PRO A 111 -2.60 14.68 -14.34
C PRO A 111 -4.04 14.17 -14.22
N VAL A 112 -4.64 14.47 -13.07
CA VAL A 112 -6.04 14.24 -12.76
C VAL A 112 -6.75 15.59 -12.68
N SER A 113 -7.91 15.71 -13.31
CA SER A 113 -8.85 16.80 -13.12
C SER A 113 -9.97 16.35 -12.19
N VAL A 114 -10.44 17.27 -11.34
CA VAL A 114 -11.54 17.03 -10.40
C VAL A 114 -12.61 18.07 -10.61
N ASP A 115 -13.86 17.62 -10.77
CA ASP A 115 -15.04 18.45 -10.86
C ASP A 115 -16.10 17.89 -9.90
N GLY A 116 -16.35 18.61 -8.79
CA GLY A 116 -17.11 18.05 -7.68
C GLY A 116 -16.51 16.72 -7.21
N ASP A 117 -17.27 15.66 -7.25
CA ASP A 117 -16.80 14.30 -6.91
C ASP A 117 -16.30 13.50 -8.10
N THR A 118 -16.39 14.08 -9.29
CA THR A 118 -15.95 13.44 -10.53
C THR A 118 -14.44 13.59 -10.69
N ILE A 119 -13.78 12.44 -10.87
CA ILE A 119 -12.35 12.32 -11.15
C ILE A 119 -12.21 12.00 -12.65
N VAL A 120 -11.37 12.75 -13.35
CA VAL A 120 -11.14 12.56 -14.78
C VAL A 120 -9.65 12.52 -15.07
N PHE A 121 -9.22 11.55 -15.86
CA PHE A 121 -7.87 11.52 -16.43
C PHE A 121 -7.88 10.89 -17.82
N VAL A 122 -6.88 11.23 -18.62
CA VAL A 122 -6.74 10.77 -19.99
C VAL A 122 -5.38 10.12 -20.20
N THR A 123 -5.37 8.89 -20.71
CA THR A 123 -4.16 8.23 -21.17
C THR A 123 -4.05 8.33 -22.68
N ARG A 124 -2.81 8.43 -23.20
CA ARG A 124 -2.54 8.58 -24.64
C ARG A 124 -1.68 7.46 -25.17
N PRO A 125 -2.29 6.29 -25.49
CA PRO A 125 -1.60 5.28 -26.30
C PRO A 125 -1.30 5.84 -27.72
N GLU A 126 -0.41 5.17 -28.45
CA GLU A 126 0.03 5.62 -29.77
C GLU A 126 -1.11 5.87 -30.77
N LYS A 127 -2.23 5.14 -30.64
CA LYS A 127 -3.36 5.20 -31.57
C LYS A 127 -4.44 6.25 -31.19
N GLY A 128 -4.26 7.01 -30.13
CA GLY A 128 -5.24 8.05 -29.74
C GLY A 128 -5.40 8.23 -28.25
N GLU A 129 -6.61 8.47 -27.77
CA GLU A 129 -6.91 8.80 -26.38
C GLU A 129 -7.89 7.82 -25.75
N ILE A 130 -7.72 7.63 -24.44
CA ILE A 130 -8.64 6.89 -23.59
C ILE A 130 -8.94 7.75 -22.37
N GLU A 131 -10.18 8.18 -22.24
CA GLU A 131 -10.67 8.95 -21.10
C GLU A 131 -11.20 8.00 -20.02
N TYR A 132 -10.91 8.34 -18.79
CA TYR A 132 -11.49 7.72 -17.59
C TYR A 132 -12.24 8.80 -16.81
N ARG A 133 -13.55 8.62 -16.64
CA ARG A 133 -14.42 9.54 -15.90
C ARG A 133 -15.20 8.77 -14.87
N GLY A 134 -15.10 9.16 -13.60
CA GLY A 134 -15.73 8.40 -12.53
C GLY A 134 -15.60 9.00 -11.15
N THR A 135 -15.89 8.20 -10.13
CA THR A 135 -15.91 8.64 -8.73
C THR A 135 -15.31 7.57 -7.80
N ALA A 136 -14.83 8.00 -6.64
CA ALA A 136 -14.60 7.10 -5.52
C ALA A 136 -15.96 6.79 -4.88
N THR A 137 -16.38 5.53 -4.93
CA THR A 137 -17.64 5.08 -4.30
C THR A 137 -17.45 4.74 -2.82
N SER A 138 -16.21 4.47 -2.44
CA SER A 138 -15.75 4.31 -1.06
C SER A 138 -14.23 4.43 -1.03
N SER A 139 -13.62 4.40 0.15
CA SER A 139 -12.15 4.35 0.28
C SER A 139 -11.52 3.09 -0.32
N SER A 140 -12.30 2.02 -0.50
CA SER A 140 -11.84 0.74 -1.06
C SER A 140 -12.24 0.50 -2.51
N MET A 141 -13.01 1.40 -3.12
CA MET A 141 -13.51 1.21 -4.49
C MET A 141 -13.62 2.52 -5.25
N VAL A 142 -13.12 2.51 -6.48
CA VAL A 142 -13.35 3.57 -7.47
C VAL A 142 -14.01 2.99 -8.72
N ARG A 143 -14.92 3.74 -9.31
CA ARG A 143 -15.66 3.33 -10.49
C ARG A 143 -15.45 4.35 -11.59
N PHE A 144 -15.02 3.88 -12.78
CA PHE A 144 -14.79 4.70 -13.96
C PHE A 144 -15.57 4.18 -15.17
N VAL A 145 -16.11 5.10 -15.95
CA VAL A 145 -16.43 4.83 -17.34
C VAL A 145 -15.16 5.11 -18.13
N ARG A 146 -14.57 4.06 -18.68
CA ARG A 146 -13.45 4.13 -19.63
C ARG A 146 -14.02 4.33 -21.02
N HIS A 147 -13.68 5.41 -21.68
CA HIS A 147 -14.07 5.70 -23.05
C HIS A 147 -12.84 5.70 -23.97
N SER A 148 -12.78 4.73 -24.86
CA SER A 148 -11.74 4.67 -25.89
C SER A 148 -12.17 5.50 -27.09
N HIS A 149 -11.55 6.64 -27.32
CA HIS A 149 -11.77 7.43 -28.54
C HIS A 149 -11.19 6.76 -29.80
N ILE A 150 -10.38 5.71 -29.64
CA ILE A 150 -9.81 4.92 -30.73
C ILE A 150 -10.88 4.02 -31.37
N THR A 151 -11.70 3.39 -30.53
CA THR A 151 -12.71 2.40 -30.95
C THR A 151 -14.14 2.88 -30.73
N GLY A 152 -14.34 4.03 -30.07
CA GLY A 152 -15.65 4.51 -29.61
C GLY A 152 -16.25 3.71 -28.46
N THR A 153 -15.56 2.70 -27.96
CA THR A 153 -16.08 1.79 -26.91
C THR A 153 -16.11 2.47 -25.57
N LYS A 154 -17.23 2.34 -24.84
CA LYS A 154 -17.37 2.72 -23.43
C LYS A 154 -17.49 1.47 -22.57
N GLN A 155 -16.78 1.43 -21.45
CA GLN A 155 -16.76 0.30 -20.53
C GLN A 155 -16.75 0.79 -19.08
N LEU A 156 -17.62 0.22 -18.26
CA LEU A 156 -17.60 0.42 -16.81
C LEU A 156 -16.48 -0.43 -16.21
N MET A 157 -15.62 0.20 -15.40
CA MET A 157 -14.52 -0.45 -14.71
C MET A 157 -14.62 -0.14 -13.22
N GLU A 158 -14.71 -1.18 -12.41
CA GLU A 158 -14.69 -1.10 -10.95
C GLU A 158 -13.34 -1.57 -10.45
N TYR A 159 -12.63 -0.67 -9.77
CA TYR A 159 -11.31 -0.94 -9.22
C TYR A 159 -11.40 -1.08 -7.72
N ILE A 160 -10.86 -2.17 -7.20
CA ILE A 160 -10.81 -2.47 -5.77
C ILE A 160 -9.43 -2.10 -5.23
N PHE A 161 -9.39 -1.54 -4.03
CA PHE A 161 -8.17 -1.13 -3.36
C PHE A 161 -7.37 -2.31 -2.82
N TYR A 162 -6.05 -2.23 -3.02
CA TYR A 162 -5.05 -3.13 -2.44
C TYR A 162 -4.00 -2.28 -1.72
N PRO A 163 -3.76 -2.51 -0.42
CA PRO A 163 -2.72 -1.80 0.32
C PRO A 163 -1.35 -2.20 -0.20
N ASP A 164 -0.44 -1.23 -0.26
CA ASP A 164 0.96 -1.45 -0.57
C ASP A 164 1.79 -1.16 0.69
N PRO A 165 2.30 -2.19 1.39
CA PRO A 165 3.04 -2.00 2.63
C PRO A 165 4.34 -1.20 2.44
N THR A 166 4.82 -1.05 1.21
CA THR A 166 6.03 -0.25 0.89
C THR A 166 5.71 1.22 0.63
N ALA A 167 4.42 1.57 0.51
CA ALA A 167 3.98 2.93 0.18
C ALA A 167 4.18 3.96 1.30
N SER A 168 4.40 3.49 2.53
CA SER A 168 4.53 4.31 3.74
C SER A 168 5.99 4.59 4.13
N GLN A 169 6.94 4.27 3.25
CA GLN A 169 8.38 4.50 3.46
C GLN A 169 8.91 5.66 2.62
#